data_4c29a2d22f6bdaa80794ed6ab9759843
#
_entry.id   4c29a2d22f6bdaa80794ed6ab9759843
#
_cell.length_a   1.000
_cell.length_b   1.000
_cell.length_c   1.000
_cell.angle_alpha   90.00
_cell.angle_beta   90.00
_cell.angle_gamma   90.00
#
_symmetry.space_group_name_H-M   'P 1'
#
loop_
_entity.id
_entity.type
_entity.pdbx_description
1 polymer ?
#
loop_
_entity_poly.entity_id
_entity_poly.type
_entity_poly.pdbx_seq_one_letter_code
_entity_poly.pdbx_strand_id
1 'polypeptide(L)'
;MEPEFVSWRRHRVHVKVTGQGDPLLLITGLGGNTDMWTPFAQQFPNRRVIRFDVPGMGLSSMPLAVLPVAAIAELVVAILDALHVEFTDVIGFSYGGAVAQQLAFSYPERVRRLVLAATSCGLGAVPGSFGAMASLITPIRYYSATYFDRTAAHSYGGMTGRDLSVRRRMMAERHRHPPSTYGYTMQLLGTLGWSSLPFLSRIPHDTLVICGDDDPLIPIANAELLARRIPYARLEVSPRSGHLFLWDEAKRMSGRIARFLDSHAGAARFSRPEPDPEPEPAPVSLPAPAPAAEPQLV
;
A
#
# COMPACT_ATOMS: atom_id res chain seq x y z
N MET A 1 -15.03 -15.49 -6.11
CA MET A 1 -14.40 -14.50 -7.03
C MET A 1 -14.22 -13.21 -6.23
N GLU A 2 -13.05 -12.62 -6.27
CA GLU A 2 -12.78 -11.35 -5.57
C GLU A 2 -13.63 -10.23 -6.18
N PRO A 3 -14.21 -9.32 -5.37
CA PRO A 3 -14.97 -8.21 -5.91
C PRO A 3 -14.04 -7.23 -6.63
N GLU A 4 -14.39 -6.86 -7.86
CA GLU A 4 -13.70 -5.82 -8.63
C GLU A 4 -14.01 -4.41 -8.09
N PHE A 5 -15.12 -4.25 -7.39
CA PHE A 5 -15.56 -2.99 -6.81
C PHE A 5 -16.07 -3.19 -5.38
N VAL A 6 -15.67 -2.25 -4.51
CA VAL A 6 -16.14 -2.15 -3.14
C VAL A 6 -16.96 -0.87 -2.98
N SER A 7 -18.12 -0.97 -2.31
CA SER A 7 -18.92 0.19 -1.94
C SER A 7 -18.42 0.77 -0.62
N TRP A 8 -18.09 2.06 -0.59
CA TRP A 8 -17.72 2.79 0.61
C TRP A 8 -18.40 4.14 0.65
N ARG A 9 -19.21 4.39 1.68
CA ARG A 9 -20.07 5.57 1.76
C ARG A 9 -20.93 5.69 0.48
N ARG A 10 -20.73 6.73 -0.33
CA ARG A 10 -21.40 6.96 -1.63
C ARG A 10 -20.46 6.70 -2.82
N HIS A 11 -19.33 6.04 -2.59
CA HIS A 11 -18.33 5.78 -3.62
C HIS A 11 -18.32 4.31 -4.01
N ARG A 12 -18.19 4.07 -5.31
CA ARG A 12 -17.85 2.77 -5.88
C ARG A 12 -16.36 2.77 -6.16
N VAL A 13 -15.61 1.99 -5.42
CA VAL A 13 -14.14 1.96 -5.41
C VAL A 13 -13.66 0.73 -6.16
N HIS A 14 -12.88 0.96 -7.21
CA HIS A 14 -12.24 -0.12 -7.96
C HIS A 14 -11.11 -0.74 -7.15
N VAL A 15 -11.12 -2.07 -7.06
CA VAL A 15 -10.13 -2.88 -6.35
C VAL A 15 -9.62 -3.96 -7.28
N LYS A 16 -8.33 -4.17 -7.29
CA LYS A 16 -7.68 -5.21 -8.10
C LYS A 16 -6.85 -6.11 -7.20
N VAL A 17 -7.24 -7.37 -7.14
CA VAL A 17 -6.53 -8.41 -6.36
C VAL A 17 -5.85 -9.37 -7.33
N THR A 18 -4.59 -9.71 -7.06
CA THR A 18 -3.81 -10.64 -7.89
C THR A 18 -2.92 -11.52 -7.01
N GLY A 19 -2.68 -12.75 -7.46
CA GLY A 19 -1.87 -13.71 -6.70
C GLY A 19 -2.62 -14.35 -5.53
N GLN A 20 -1.91 -15.16 -4.76
CA GLN A 20 -2.41 -15.90 -3.59
C GLN A 20 -1.35 -15.89 -2.50
N GLY A 21 -1.72 -16.17 -1.26
CA GLY A 21 -0.83 -16.17 -0.10
C GLY A 21 -1.10 -15.00 0.86
N ASP A 22 -0.10 -14.60 1.63
CA ASP A 22 -0.22 -13.51 2.60
C ASP A 22 -0.63 -12.21 1.93
N PRO A 23 -1.59 -11.46 2.50
CA PRO A 23 -2.07 -10.23 1.90
C PRO A 23 -0.97 -9.14 1.91
N LEU A 24 -0.89 -8.43 0.77
CA LEU A 24 0.01 -7.29 0.56
C LEU A 24 -0.78 -6.15 -0.08
N LEU A 25 -0.97 -5.07 0.65
CA LEU A 25 -1.66 -3.87 0.18
C LEU A 25 -0.65 -2.88 -0.42
N LEU A 26 -0.92 -2.42 -1.64
CA LEU A 26 -0.16 -1.37 -2.31
C LEU A 26 -0.99 -0.10 -2.41
N ILE A 27 -0.53 0.99 -1.79
CA ILE A 27 -1.18 2.30 -1.80
C ILE A 27 -0.39 3.26 -2.69
N THR A 28 -1.04 3.75 -3.74
CA THR A 28 -0.40 4.54 -4.80
C THR A 28 -0.11 5.98 -4.40
N GLY A 29 0.76 6.65 -5.17
CA GLY A 29 1.04 8.08 -5.05
C GLY A 29 -0.07 8.96 -5.64
N LEU A 30 0.09 10.29 -5.52
CA LEU A 30 -0.86 11.29 -6.00
C LEU A 30 -1.13 11.14 -7.49
N GLY A 31 -2.41 10.99 -7.86
CA GLY A 31 -2.86 10.83 -9.25
C GLY A 31 -2.62 9.43 -9.84
N GLY A 32 -2.07 8.49 -9.07
CA GLY A 32 -1.84 7.12 -9.52
C GLY A 32 -3.09 6.24 -9.46
N ASN A 33 -3.04 5.10 -10.15
CA ASN A 33 -4.10 4.10 -10.21
C ASN A 33 -3.53 2.68 -10.09
N THR A 34 -4.42 1.68 -10.06
CA THR A 34 -4.07 0.26 -9.91
C THR A 34 -3.19 -0.28 -11.04
N ASP A 35 -3.33 0.23 -12.27
CA ASP A 35 -2.57 -0.26 -13.42
C ASP A 35 -1.09 0.11 -13.32
N MET A 36 -0.78 1.28 -12.77
CA MET A 36 0.61 1.70 -12.55
C MET A 36 1.39 0.73 -11.68
N TRP A 37 0.72 0.05 -10.76
CA TRP A 37 1.35 -0.95 -9.90
C TRP A 37 1.61 -2.30 -10.59
N THR A 38 1.07 -2.54 -11.78
CA THR A 38 1.11 -3.88 -12.40
C THR A 38 2.53 -4.46 -12.53
N PRO A 39 3.54 -3.72 -13.04
CA PRO A 39 4.90 -4.25 -13.15
C PRO A 39 5.53 -4.59 -11.79
N PHE A 40 5.23 -3.81 -10.76
CA PHE A 40 5.75 -4.04 -9.40
C PHE A 40 5.00 -5.18 -8.71
N ALA A 41 3.69 -5.25 -8.83
CA ALA A 41 2.85 -6.29 -8.22
C ALA A 41 3.20 -7.70 -8.74
N GLN A 42 3.57 -7.82 -10.02
CA GLN A 42 4.03 -9.06 -10.63
C GLN A 42 5.31 -9.64 -9.99
N GLN A 43 6.06 -8.82 -9.25
CA GLN A 43 7.25 -9.27 -8.54
C GLN A 43 6.93 -10.01 -7.22
N PHE A 44 5.65 -10.10 -6.83
CA PHE A 44 5.19 -10.76 -5.61
C PHE A 44 4.25 -11.94 -5.92
N PRO A 45 4.71 -12.98 -6.65
CA PRO A 45 3.84 -14.07 -7.13
C PRO A 45 3.22 -14.90 -6.01
N ASN A 46 3.86 -14.94 -4.83
CA ASN A 46 3.42 -15.70 -3.66
C ASN A 46 2.68 -14.82 -2.63
N ARG A 47 2.16 -13.66 -3.05
CA ARG A 47 1.38 -12.75 -2.21
C ARG A 47 0.02 -12.48 -2.84
N ARG A 48 -1.01 -12.38 -2.01
CA ARG A 48 -2.31 -11.83 -2.41
C ARG A 48 -2.20 -10.31 -2.46
N VAL A 49 -1.84 -9.77 -3.63
CA VAL A 49 -1.56 -8.33 -3.81
C VAL A 49 -2.87 -7.58 -4.05
N ILE A 50 -3.19 -6.66 -3.13
CA ILE A 50 -4.38 -5.83 -3.13
C ILE A 50 -3.99 -4.41 -3.56
N ARG A 51 -4.70 -3.86 -4.53
CA ARG A 51 -4.53 -2.49 -5.05
C ARG A 51 -5.90 -1.86 -5.22
N PHE A 52 -6.00 -0.56 -5.07
CA PHE A 52 -7.27 0.15 -5.26
C PHE A 52 -7.04 1.53 -5.87
N ASP A 53 -8.07 2.04 -6.52
CA ASP A 53 -8.10 3.40 -7.04
C ASP A 53 -8.78 4.30 -6.02
N VAL A 54 -8.10 5.34 -5.56
CA VAL A 54 -8.70 6.36 -4.69
C VAL A 54 -9.87 7.03 -5.43
N PRO A 55 -11.00 7.40 -4.79
CA PRO A 55 -12.07 8.14 -5.45
C PRO A 55 -11.56 9.32 -6.28
N GLY A 56 -11.97 9.36 -7.56
CA GLY A 56 -11.48 10.31 -8.57
C GLY A 56 -10.28 9.83 -9.38
N MET A 57 -9.73 8.64 -9.08
CA MET A 57 -8.65 8.00 -9.81
C MET A 57 -9.13 6.74 -10.52
N GLY A 58 -8.43 6.36 -11.59
CA GLY A 58 -8.65 5.10 -12.30
C GLY A 58 -10.12 4.85 -12.65
N LEU A 59 -10.65 3.71 -12.20
CA LEU A 59 -12.03 3.29 -12.43
C LEU A 59 -12.97 3.58 -11.25
N SER A 60 -12.46 4.21 -10.18
CA SER A 60 -13.29 4.60 -9.04
C SER A 60 -14.17 5.80 -9.35
N SER A 61 -15.33 5.87 -8.69
CA SER A 61 -16.25 7.00 -8.82
C SER A 61 -15.61 8.32 -8.38
N MET A 62 -16.14 9.45 -8.93
CA MET A 62 -15.67 10.78 -8.54
C MET A 62 -15.98 11.09 -7.07
N PRO A 63 -15.09 11.77 -6.35
CA PRO A 63 -15.37 12.23 -5.00
C PRO A 63 -16.38 13.37 -5.02
N LEU A 64 -17.34 13.33 -4.09
CA LEU A 64 -18.35 14.39 -3.92
C LEU A 64 -17.80 15.60 -3.14
N ALA A 65 -16.73 15.38 -2.39
CA ALA A 65 -16.05 16.40 -1.59
C ALA A 65 -14.57 15.99 -1.41
N VAL A 66 -13.77 16.90 -0.87
CA VAL A 66 -12.38 16.60 -0.49
C VAL A 66 -12.36 15.46 0.54
N LEU A 67 -11.59 14.43 0.25
CA LEU A 67 -11.37 13.29 1.14
C LEU A 67 -10.00 13.46 1.83
N PRO A 68 -9.96 13.76 3.13
CA PRO A 68 -8.69 13.87 3.85
C PRO A 68 -8.00 12.51 3.96
N VAL A 69 -6.70 12.50 4.22
CA VAL A 69 -5.87 11.29 4.35
C VAL A 69 -6.50 10.27 5.32
N ALA A 70 -7.08 10.75 6.43
CA ALA A 70 -7.76 9.89 7.41
C ALA A 70 -8.98 9.16 6.81
N ALA A 71 -9.75 9.82 5.93
CA ALA A 71 -10.88 9.19 5.27
C ALA A 71 -10.43 8.11 4.26
N ILE A 72 -9.27 8.29 3.63
CA ILE A 72 -8.71 7.25 2.76
C ILE A 72 -8.16 6.07 3.58
N ALA A 73 -7.62 6.29 4.76
CA ALA A 73 -7.26 5.20 5.67
C ALA A 73 -8.50 4.39 6.12
N GLU A 74 -9.63 5.04 6.40
CA GLU A 74 -10.92 4.39 6.66
C GLU A 74 -11.42 3.60 5.44
N LEU A 75 -11.30 4.14 4.23
CA LEU A 75 -11.60 3.43 2.99
C LEU A 75 -10.78 2.13 2.86
N VAL A 76 -9.48 2.18 3.20
CA VAL A 76 -8.63 0.99 3.19
C VAL A 76 -9.19 -0.09 4.12
N VAL A 77 -9.61 0.26 5.33
CA VAL A 77 -10.25 -0.69 6.26
C VAL A 77 -11.48 -1.32 5.64
N ALA A 78 -12.37 -0.52 5.04
CA ALA A 78 -13.56 -1.02 4.36
C ALA A 78 -13.24 -1.97 3.18
N ILE A 79 -12.15 -1.72 2.45
CA ILE A 79 -11.67 -2.63 1.40
C ILE A 79 -11.20 -3.96 2.02
N LEU A 80 -10.40 -3.92 3.08
CA LEU A 80 -9.91 -5.13 3.75
C LEU A 80 -11.08 -5.95 4.31
N ASP A 81 -12.08 -5.30 4.89
CA ASP A 81 -13.31 -5.97 5.40
C ASP A 81 -14.08 -6.65 4.27
N ALA A 82 -14.30 -5.96 3.15
CA ALA A 82 -14.98 -6.51 1.98
C ALA A 82 -14.24 -7.69 1.34
N LEU A 83 -12.91 -7.75 1.51
CA LEU A 83 -12.05 -8.85 1.04
C LEU A 83 -11.82 -9.93 2.10
N HIS A 84 -12.44 -9.82 3.28
CA HIS A 84 -12.22 -10.71 4.43
C HIS A 84 -10.73 -10.83 4.82
N VAL A 85 -10.02 -9.69 4.82
CA VAL A 85 -8.64 -9.58 5.23
C VAL A 85 -8.57 -8.93 6.59
N GLU A 86 -8.17 -9.68 7.60
CA GLU A 86 -8.05 -9.20 8.98
C GLU A 86 -6.89 -8.21 9.12
N PHE A 87 -5.71 -8.56 8.63
CA PHE A 87 -4.52 -7.71 8.60
C PHE A 87 -3.70 -7.95 7.33
N THR A 88 -2.84 -7.00 6.98
CA THR A 88 -2.03 -7.04 5.75
C THR A 88 -0.67 -6.40 5.95
N ASP A 89 0.32 -6.80 5.15
CA ASP A 89 1.51 -5.97 4.93
C ASP A 89 1.13 -4.78 4.05
N VAL A 90 1.71 -3.62 4.31
CA VAL A 90 1.35 -2.37 3.61
C VAL A 90 2.58 -1.74 2.97
N ILE A 91 2.51 -1.45 1.69
CA ILE A 91 3.48 -0.61 0.99
C ILE A 91 2.77 0.68 0.58
N GLY A 92 3.15 1.79 1.20
CA GLY A 92 2.67 3.13 0.87
C GLY A 92 3.73 3.92 0.10
N PHE A 93 3.41 4.34 -1.12
CA PHE A 93 4.30 5.14 -1.95
C PHE A 93 3.86 6.61 -1.99
N SER A 94 4.78 7.54 -1.70
CA SER A 94 4.55 8.99 -1.80
C SER A 94 3.28 9.40 -1.03
N TYR A 95 2.22 9.92 -1.66
CA TYR A 95 0.91 10.15 -1.06
C TYR A 95 0.37 8.89 -0.36
N GLY A 96 0.52 7.72 -0.98
CA GLY A 96 0.11 6.45 -0.36
C GLY A 96 0.88 6.14 0.93
N GLY A 97 2.09 6.68 1.09
CA GLY A 97 2.84 6.63 2.34
C GLY A 97 2.21 7.45 3.46
N ALA A 98 1.59 8.60 3.13
CA ALA A 98 0.81 9.36 4.10
C ALA A 98 -0.44 8.56 4.57
N VAL A 99 -1.15 7.94 3.62
CA VAL A 99 -2.28 7.06 3.94
C VAL A 99 -1.85 5.85 4.77
N ALA A 100 -0.71 5.23 4.44
CA ALA A 100 -0.17 4.08 5.17
C ALA A 100 0.23 4.45 6.62
N GLN A 101 0.83 5.62 6.83
CA GLN A 101 1.13 6.15 8.18
C GLN A 101 -0.14 6.38 8.98
N GLN A 102 -1.17 6.98 8.36
CA GLN A 102 -2.47 7.21 8.99
C GLN A 102 -3.16 5.89 9.34
N LEU A 103 -3.14 4.91 8.42
CA LEU A 103 -3.71 3.58 8.64
C LEU A 103 -3.01 2.88 9.82
N ALA A 104 -1.68 2.85 9.81
CA ALA A 104 -0.87 2.22 10.85
C ALA A 104 -1.07 2.84 12.24
N PHE A 105 -1.39 4.13 12.29
CA PHE A 105 -1.70 4.83 13.53
C PHE A 105 -3.14 4.63 13.99
N SER A 106 -4.12 4.74 13.09
CA SER A 106 -5.55 4.73 13.45
C SER A 106 -6.13 3.32 13.57
N TYR A 107 -5.55 2.36 12.88
CA TYR A 107 -5.99 0.96 12.80
C TYR A 107 -4.78 0.01 12.89
N PRO A 108 -4.02 0.04 13.99
CA PRO A 108 -2.77 -0.71 14.12
C PRO A 108 -2.96 -2.22 13.96
N GLU A 109 -4.09 -2.77 14.37
CA GLU A 109 -4.44 -4.19 14.23
C GLU A 109 -4.60 -4.65 12.78
N ARG A 110 -4.79 -3.72 11.84
CA ARG A 110 -4.97 -4.02 10.40
C ARG A 110 -3.65 -4.08 9.62
N VAL A 111 -2.54 -3.68 10.25
CA VAL A 111 -1.22 -3.62 9.60
C VAL A 111 -0.26 -4.56 10.28
N ARG A 112 0.31 -5.53 9.53
CA ARG A 112 1.35 -6.43 10.03
C ARG A 112 2.72 -5.77 9.97
N ARG A 113 3.15 -5.36 8.78
CA ARG A 113 4.40 -4.64 8.51
C ARG A 113 4.16 -3.45 7.62
N LEU A 114 4.98 -2.43 7.78
CA LEU A 114 4.83 -1.16 7.09
C LEU A 114 6.05 -0.85 6.23
N VAL A 115 5.84 -0.54 4.95
CA VAL A 115 6.87 -0.02 4.05
C VAL A 115 6.45 1.38 3.61
N LEU A 116 7.29 2.35 3.91
CA LEU A 116 7.12 3.77 3.56
C LEU A 116 8.14 4.13 2.48
N ALA A 117 7.68 4.22 1.23
CA ALA A 117 8.53 4.45 0.07
C ALA A 117 8.37 5.88 -0.48
N ALA A 118 9.48 6.62 -0.61
CA ALA A 118 9.53 7.99 -1.17
C ALA A 118 8.42 8.90 -0.60
N THR A 119 8.28 8.95 0.70
CA THR A 119 7.20 9.67 1.39
C THR A 119 7.72 10.56 2.52
N SER A 120 6.84 11.39 3.05
CA SER A 120 7.15 12.33 4.12
C SER A 120 6.08 12.32 5.22
N CYS A 121 6.30 13.12 6.26
CA CYS A 121 5.33 13.31 7.34
C CYS A 121 4.21 14.33 7.01
N GLY A 122 4.13 14.84 5.78
CA GLY A 122 3.18 15.88 5.41
C GLY A 122 3.60 17.28 5.91
N LEU A 123 2.71 18.02 6.56
CA LEU A 123 3.04 19.33 7.12
C LEU A 123 4.17 19.20 8.15
N GLY A 124 5.23 19.99 7.95
CA GLY A 124 6.49 19.92 8.72
C GLY A 124 7.57 19.08 8.05
N ALA A 125 7.31 18.53 6.86
CA ALA A 125 8.32 17.87 6.04
C ALA A 125 9.31 18.88 5.41
N VAL A 126 10.50 18.41 5.09
CA VAL A 126 11.45 19.16 4.26
C VAL A 126 10.89 19.21 2.83
N PRO A 127 10.65 20.40 2.26
CA PRO A 127 10.08 20.51 0.93
C PRO A 127 11.04 20.02 -0.15
N GLY A 128 10.51 19.48 -1.22
CA GLY A 128 11.28 19.18 -2.43
C GLY A 128 11.71 20.45 -3.17
N SER A 129 12.46 20.27 -4.26
CA SER A 129 12.85 21.39 -5.11
C SER A 129 11.63 22.14 -5.64
N PHE A 130 11.75 23.45 -5.84
CA PHE A 130 10.63 24.28 -6.33
C PHE A 130 10.03 23.74 -7.62
N GLY A 131 10.86 23.32 -8.58
CA GLY A 131 10.38 22.76 -9.86
C GLY A 131 9.63 21.45 -9.68
N ALA A 132 10.10 20.56 -8.79
CA ALA A 132 9.42 19.31 -8.46
C ALA A 132 8.05 19.58 -7.81
N MET A 133 8.02 20.47 -6.82
CA MET A 133 6.76 20.83 -6.13
C MET A 133 5.75 21.51 -7.08
N ALA A 134 6.20 22.42 -7.94
CA ALA A 134 5.35 23.06 -8.94
C ALA A 134 4.74 22.05 -9.92
N SER A 135 5.47 20.97 -10.25
CA SER A 135 4.97 19.91 -11.15
C SER A 135 3.79 19.13 -10.56
N LEU A 136 3.55 19.21 -9.23
CA LEU A 136 2.42 18.56 -8.55
C LEU A 136 1.12 19.35 -8.63
N ILE A 137 1.17 20.65 -8.94
CA ILE A 137 -0.03 21.51 -8.91
C ILE A 137 -1.08 21.04 -9.94
N THR A 138 -0.63 20.48 -11.06
CA THR A 138 -1.53 20.03 -12.13
C THR A 138 -1.25 18.59 -12.54
N PRO A 139 -2.25 17.86 -13.09
CA PRO A 139 -2.06 16.51 -13.61
C PRO A 139 -1.46 16.46 -15.02
N ILE A 140 -0.96 17.57 -15.61
CA ILE A 140 -0.46 17.63 -17.00
C ILE A 140 0.54 16.50 -17.31
N ARG A 141 1.37 16.13 -16.34
CA ARG A 141 2.34 15.03 -16.46
C ARG A 141 1.72 13.65 -16.72
N TYR A 142 0.40 13.50 -16.55
CA TYR A 142 -0.34 12.27 -16.88
C TYR A 142 -0.93 12.28 -18.27
N TYR A 143 -1.03 13.46 -18.93
CA TYR A 143 -1.65 13.63 -20.24
C TYR A 143 -0.65 13.93 -21.35
N SER A 144 0.46 14.59 -21.02
CA SER A 144 1.43 15.07 -21.99
C SER A 144 2.79 14.40 -21.84
N ALA A 145 3.13 13.51 -22.78
CA ALA A 145 4.46 12.89 -22.83
C ALA A 145 5.56 13.96 -22.99
N THR A 146 5.32 14.97 -23.82
CA THR A 146 6.28 16.08 -24.02
C THR A 146 6.53 16.86 -22.73
N TYR A 147 5.48 17.16 -21.97
CA TYR A 147 5.63 17.81 -20.67
C TYR A 147 6.39 16.91 -19.70
N PHE A 148 6.03 15.64 -19.63
CA PHE A 148 6.70 14.66 -18.78
C PHE A 148 8.18 14.52 -19.12
N ASP A 149 8.52 14.40 -20.42
CA ASP A 149 9.91 14.29 -20.89
C ASP A 149 10.75 15.52 -20.52
N ARG A 150 10.18 16.74 -20.66
CA ARG A 150 10.87 17.99 -20.33
C ARG A 150 11.06 18.20 -18.82
N THR A 151 10.16 17.68 -18.01
CA THR A 151 10.14 17.96 -16.57
C THR A 151 10.69 16.80 -15.73
N ALA A 152 10.84 15.60 -16.28
CA ALA A 152 11.15 14.38 -15.53
C ALA A 152 12.44 14.47 -14.73
N ALA A 153 13.49 15.08 -15.28
CA ALA A 153 14.78 15.19 -14.59
C ALA A 153 14.69 15.98 -13.29
N HIS A 154 14.04 17.15 -13.30
CA HIS A 154 13.90 17.99 -12.12
C HIS A 154 12.71 17.63 -11.22
N SER A 155 11.76 16.83 -11.72
CA SER A 155 10.58 16.43 -10.95
C SER A 155 10.75 15.08 -10.26
N TYR A 156 11.50 14.15 -10.85
CA TYR A 156 11.59 12.78 -10.37
C TYR A 156 13.01 12.27 -10.13
N GLY A 157 14.01 12.84 -10.78
CA GLY A 157 15.40 12.37 -10.70
C GLY A 157 15.58 10.91 -11.17
N GLY A 158 16.61 10.27 -10.71
CA GLY A 158 16.88 8.86 -10.92
C GLY A 158 16.89 8.42 -12.39
N MET A 159 16.53 7.19 -12.68
CA MET A 159 16.45 6.66 -14.03
C MET A 159 15.34 7.36 -14.84
N THR A 160 14.19 7.65 -14.23
CA THR A 160 13.14 8.42 -14.88
C THR A 160 13.65 9.77 -15.41
N GLY A 161 14.50 10.44 -14.65
CA GLY A 161 15.12 11.71 -15.07
C GLY A 161 16.12 11.56 -16.21
N ARG A 162 16.86 10.44 -16.28
CA ARG A 162 17.99 10.24 -17.17
C ARG A 162 17.70 9.41 -18.43
N ASP A 163 16.71 8.52 -18.39
CA ASP A 163 16.46 7.52 -19.44
C ASP A 163 15.09 7.70 -20.13
N LEU A 164 15.12 8.06 -21.42
CA LEU A 164 13.92 8.25 -22.22
C LEU A 164 13.10 6.94 -22.39
N SER A 165 13.77 5.79 -22.41
CA SER A 165 13.07 4.51 -22.58
C SER A 165 12.24 4.17 -21.33
N VAL A 166 12.75 4.51 -20.14
CA VAL A 166 12.02 4.40 -18.87
C VAL A 166 10.79 5.30 -18.89
N ARG A 167 10.95 6.58 -19.30
CA ARG A 167 9.82 7.52 -19.40
C ARG A 167 8.73 7.04 -20.34
N ARG A 168 9.10 6.51 -21.52
CA ARG A 168 8.12 6.00 -22.51
C ARG A 168 7.32 4.82 -21.96
N ARG A 169 7.97 3.86 -21.30
CA ARG A 169 7.26 2.75 -20.67
C ARG A 169 6.29 3.24 -19.59
N MET A 170 6.74 4.15 -18.76
CA MET A 170 5.91 4.71 -17.69
C MET A 170 4.72 5.51 -18.21
N MET A 171 4.88 6.25 -19.30
CA MET A 171 3.77 6.97 -19.92
C MET A 171 2.71 6.03 -20.50
N ALA A 172 3.09 4.88 -21.06
CA ALA A 172 2.14 3.90 -21.56
C ALA A 172 1.20 3.38 -20.46
N GLU A 173 1.71 3.17 -19.23
CA GLU A 173 0.88 2.77 -18.09
C GLU A 173 0.00 3.94 -17.57
N ARG A 174 0.55 5.16 -17.52
CA ARG A 174 -0.18 6.34 -17.06
C ARG A 174 -1.34 6.75 -17.97
N HIS A 175 -1.21 6.56 -19.29
CA HIS A 175 -2.22 6.94 -20.26
C HIS A 175 -3.44 6.03 -20.29
N ARG A 176 -3.39 4.84 -19.70
CA ARG A 176 -4.55 3.92 -19.70
C ARG A 176 -5.77 4.52 -18.99
N HIS A 177 -5.57 5.04 -17.79
CA HIS A 177 -6.61 5.67 -16.99
C HIS A 177 -6.04 6.90 -16.28
N PRO A 178 -5.81 8.01 -17.00
CA PRO A 178 -5.25 9.21 -16.41
C PRO A 178 -6.25 9.82 -15.41
N PRO A 179 -5.77 10.44 -14.30
CA PRO A 179 -6.65 11.08 -13.34
C PRO A 179 -7.41 12.24 -13.99
N SER A 180 -8.69 12.41 -13.68
CA SER A 180 -9.37 13.66 -14.05
C SER A 180 -8.75 14.85 -13.31
N THR A 181 -8.80 16.05 -13.91
CA THR A 181 -8.31 17.27 -13.26
C THR A 181 -9.04 17.51 -11.93
N TYR A 182 -10.35 17.28 -11.89
CA TYR A 182 -11.16 17.41 -10.68
C TYR A 182 -10.73 16.41 -9.61
N GLY A 183 -10.69 15.11 -9.93
CA GLY A 183 -10.29 14.07 -8.99
C GLY A 183 -8.89 14.29 -8.42
N TYR A 184 -7.94 14.64 -9.32
CA TYR A 184 -6.58 14.97 -8.93
C TYR A 184 -6.53 16.16 -7.94
N THR A 185 -7.27 17.24 -8.24
CA THR A 185 -7.34 18.42 -7.38
C THR A 185 -7.94 18.07 -6.02
N MET A 186 -9.03 17.28 -5.98
CA MET A 186 -9.64 16.84 -4.72
C MET A 186 -8.67 16.00 -3.89
N GLN A 187 -7.90 15.10 -4.53
CA GLN A 187 -6.87 14.30 -3.85
C GLN A 187 -5.75 15.18 -3.30
N LEU A 188 -5.27 16.16 -4.08
CA LEU A 188 -4.24 17.11 -3.64
C LEU A 188 -4.73 17.94 -2.44
N LEU A 189 -5.95 18.50 -2.52
CA LEU A 189 -6.55 19.24 -1.42
C LEU A 189 -6.72 18.39 -0.16
N GLY A 190 -6.97 17.09 -0.31
CA GLY A 190 -7.07 16.14 0.81
C GLY A 190 -5.78 15.92 1.60
N THR A 191 -4.63 16.36 1.04
CA THR A 191 -3.34 16.32 1.74
C THR A 191 -3.06 17.57 2.57
N LEU A 192 -3.77 18.68 2.30
CA LEU A 192 -3.50 19.94 2.94
C LEU A 192 -3.76 19.88 4.44
N GLY A 193 -2.80 20.37 5.21
CA GLY A 193 -2.87 20.39 6.66
C GLY A 193 -2.65 19.04 7.36
N TRP A 194 -2.54 17.93 6.61
CA TRP A 194 -2.24 16.65 7.22
C TRP A 194 -0.77 16.57 7.66
N SER A 195 -0.56 15.97 8.84
CA SER A 195 0.77 15.68 9.35
C SER A 195 0.77 14.43 10.22
N SER A 196 1.77 13.57 10.04
CA SER A 196 2.01 12.44 10.93
C SER A 196 2.96 12.76 12.09
N LEU A 197 3.62 13.91 12.09
CA LEU A 197 4.59 14.27 13.13
C LEU A 197 4.09 14.05 14.56
N PRO A 198 2.81 14.39 14.91
CA PRO A 198 2.31 14.21 16.27
C PRO A 198 2.16 12.75 16.70
N PHE A 199 2.13 11.80 15.76
CA PHE A 199 1.86 10.40 16.08
C PHE A 199 2.88 9.39 15.53
N LEU A 200 3.96 9.81 14.88
CA LEU A 200 5.00 8.90 14.36
C LEU A 200 5.57 7.98 15.45
N SER A 201 5.79 8.50 16.65
CA SER A 201 6.30 7.71 17.80
C SER A 201 5.30 6.68 18.34
N ARG A 202 4.05 6.73 17.89
CA ARG A 202 2.98 5.80 18.28
C ARG A 202 2.68 4.74 17.22
N ILE A 203 3.40 4.74 16.09
CA ILE A 203 3.32 3.67 15.09
C ILE A 203 4.07 2.44 15.61
N PRO A 204 3.37 1.33 15.93
CA PRO A 204 3.98 0.21 16.66
C PRO A 204 4.58 -0.87 15.75
N HIS A 205 4.61 -0.65 14.43
CA HIS A 205 4.93 -1.66 13.44
C HIS A 205 6.41 -1.67 13.08
N ASP A 206 6.94 -2.89 12.82
CA ASP A 206 8.19 -3.02 12.08
C ASP A 206 8.04 -2.25 10.77
N THR A 207 8.88 -1.25 10.56
CA THR A 207 8.76 -0.31 9.45
C THR A 207 10.05 -0.25 8.63
N LEU A 208 9.91 -0.42 7.32
CA LEU A 208 10.97 -0.10 6.37
C LEU A 208 10.68 1.26 5.75
N VAL A 209 11.54 2.24 6.01
CA VAL A 209 11.54 3.51 5.29
C VAL A 209 12.56 3.40 4.17
N ILE A 210 12.10 3.53 2.91
CA ILE A 210 12.98 3.38 1.75
C ILE A 210 12.84 4.60 0.82
N CYS A 211 13.97 5.17 0.40
CA CYS A 211 14.01 6.35 -0.47
C CYS A 211 15.15 6.27 -1.48
N GLY A 212 15.08 7.07 -2.53
CA GLY A 212 16.20 7.37 -3.41
C GLY A 212 17.02 8.55 -2.89
N ASP A 213 18.33 8.56 -3.17
CA ASP A 213 19.21 9.70 -2.84
C ASP A 213 19.16 10.82 -3.88
N ASP A 214 18.57 10.55 -5.05
CA ASP A 214 18.38 11.49 -6.17
C ASP A 214 16.89 11.86 -6.37
N ASP A 215 16.12 11.88 -5.27
CA ASP A 215 14.71 12.26 -5.28
C ASP A 215 14.55 13.78 -5.04
N PRO A 216 14.22 14.58 -6.08
CA PRO A 216 14.06 16.02 -5.93
C PRO A 216 12.70 16.42 -5.35
N LEU A 217 11.74 15.48 -5.30
CA LEU A 217 10.39 15.73 -4.83
C LEU A 217 10.26 15.49 -3.32
N ILE A 218 10.82 14.38 -2.84
CA ILE A 218 10.84 14.02 -1.41
C ILE A 218 12.31 13.80 -0.99
N PRO A 219 13.00 14.85 -0.54
CA PRO A 219 14.37 14.75 -0.10
C PRO A 219 14.60 13.69 0.97
N ILE A 220 15.79 13.08 0.94
CA ILE A 220 16.22 12.02 1.88
C ILE A 220 16.01 12.38 3.36
N ALA A 221 16.14 13.66 3.72
CA ALA A 221 15.92 14.16 5.08
C ALA A 221 14.52 13.81 5.63
N ASN A 222 13.51 13.63 4.76
CA ASN A 222 12.18 13.17 5.17
C ASN A 222 12.20 11.70 5.59
N ALA A 223 12.90 10.86 4.83
CA ALA A 223 13.05 9.45 5.18
C ALA A 223 13.84 9.27 6.49
N GLU A 224 14.90 10.06 6.68
CA GLU A 224 15.65 10.11 7.93
C GLU A 224 14.78 10.55 9.11
N LEU A 225 13.91 11.56 8.91
CA LEU A 225 12.97 12.03 9.93
C LEU A 225 12.01 10.91 10.34
N LEU A 226 11.39 10.23 9.35
CA LEU A 226 10.48 9.11 9.60
C LEU A 226 11.20 7.97 10.35
N ALA A 227 12.38 7.58 9.90
CA ALA A 227 13.15 6.50 10.51
C ALA A 227 13.59 6.82 11.95
N ARG A 228 13.89 8.08 12.26
CA ARG A 228 14.23 8.52 13.62
C ARG A 228 13.02 8.59 14.56
N ARG A 229 11.83 8.84 14.03
CA ARG A 229 10.62 9.08 14.85
C ARG A 229 9.77 7.85 15.06
N ILE A 230 9.77 6.90 14.12
CA ILE A 230 9.03 5.63 14.24
C ILE A 230 9.90 4.64 15.02
N PRO A 231 9.44 4.07 16.16
CA PRO A 231 10.27 3.30 17.09
C PRO A 231 10.97 2.07 16.48
N TYR A 232 10.29 1.37 15.57
CA TYR A 232 10.79 0.13 14.95
C TYR A 232 11.09 0.32 13.46
N ALA A 233 11.51 1.54 13.07
CA ALA A 233 11.86 1.83 11.71
C ALA A 233 13.34 1.58 11.42
N ARG A 234 13.59 1.11 10.19
CA ARG A 234 14.91 1.10 9.59
C ARG A 234 14.89 1.87 8.28
N LEU A 235 15.96 2.61 8.02
CA LEU A 235 16.14 3.37 6.79
C LEU A 235 16.95 2.57 5.78
N GLU A 236 16.48 2.54 4.55
CA GLU A 236 17.21 2.02 3.41
C GLU A 236 17.25 3.07 2.29
N VAL A 237 18.45 3.50 1.92
CA VAL A 237 18.66 4.48 0.84
C VAL A 237 19.07 3.74 -0.42
N SER A 238 18.38 4.02 -1.52
CA SER A 238 18.71 3.48 -2.83
C SER A 238 19.59 4.47 -3.61
N PRO A 239 20.87 4.13 -3.86
CA PRO A 239 21.78 5.04 -4.50
C PRO A 239 21.40 5.31 -5.96
N ARG A 240 21.54 6.56 -6.40
CA ARG A 240 21.20 7.06 -7.74
C ARG A 240 19.74 6.82 -8.16
N SER A 241 18.85 6.61 -7.21
CA SER A 241 17.43 6.39 -7.43
C SER A 241 16.63 7.66 -7.15
N GLY A 242 15.69 7.96 -8.03
CA GLY A 242 14.80 9.11 -7.91
C GLY A 242 13.46 8.74 -7.26
N HIS A 243 12.46 9.63 -7.39
CA HIS A 243 11.14 9.45 -6.79
C HIS A 243 10.43 8.16 -7.23
N LEU A 244 10.58 7.75 -8.50
CA LEU A 244 9.83 6.65 -9.09
C LEU A 244 10.59 5.31 -9.07
N PHE A 245 11.55 5.15 -8.17
CA PHE A 245 12.45 3.99 -8.11
C PHE A 245 11.73 2.63 -7.97
N LEU A 246 10.54 2.58 -7.39
CA LEU A 246 9.76 1.34 -7.32
C LEU A 246 9.36 0.80 -8.70
N TRP A 247 9.24 1.69 -9.69
CA TRP A 247 8.94 1.31 -11.08
C TRP A 247 10.19 1.22 -11.94
N ASP A 248 11.11 2.16 -11.76
CA ASP A 248 12.36 2.21 -12.50
C ASP A 248 13.19 0.94 -12.27
N GLU A 249 13.16 0.41 -11.06
CA GLU A 249 13.97 -0.68 -10.58
C GLU A 249 13.12 -1.77 -9.89
N ALA A 250 11.95 -2.06 -10.44
CA ALA A 250 10.92 -2.87 -9.79
C ALA A 250 11.45 -4.21 -9.24
N LYS A 251 12.25 -4.95 -10.01
CA LYS A 251 12.83 -6.24 -9.58
C LYS A 251 13.80 -6.09 -8.41
N ARG A 252 14.66 -5.05 -8.42
CA ARG A 252 15.62 -4.80 -7.35
C ARG A 252 14.91 -4.38 -6.05
N MET A 253 13.94 -3.47 -6.18
CA MET A 253 13.20 -2.93 -5.03
C MET A 253 12.28 -3.97 -4.41
N SER A 254 11.54 -4.72 -5.24
CA SER A 254 10.68 -5.80 -4.74
C SER A 254 11.48 -6.86 -3.97
N GLY A 255 12.66 -7.24 -4.45
CA GLY A 255 13.53 -8.19 -3.74
C GLY A 255 14.02 -7.67 -2.37
N ARG A 256 14.29 -6.35 -2.24
CA ARG A 256 14.64 -5.72 -0.95
C ARG A 256 13.44 -5.71 -0.01
N ILE A 257 12.29 -5.29 -0.51
CA ILE A 257 11.06 -5.21 0.26
C ILE A 257 10.60 -6.61 0.67
N ALA A 258 10.64 -7.61 -0.22
CA ALA A 258 10.28 -8.98 0.11
C ALA A 258 11.12 -9.54 1.27
N ARG A 259 12.44 -9.35 1.26
CA ARG A 259 13.30 -9.76 2.39
C ARG A 259 12.89 -9.11 3.72
N PHE A 260 12.42 -7.87 3.68
CA PHE A 260 11.86 -7.23 4.87
C PHE A 260 10.54 -7.87 5.30
N LEU A 261 9.61 -8.06 4.36
CA LEU A 261 8.28 -8.61 4.64
C LEU A 261 8.33 -10.08 5.08
N ASP A 262 9.35 -10.84 4.64
CA ASP A 262 9.53 -12.26 4.96
C ASP A 262 10.44 -12.50 6.19
N SER A 263 11.05 -11.43 6.75
CA SER A 263 11.92 -11.58 7.91
C SER A 263 11.11 -12.01 9.14
N HIS A 264 11.64 -12.94 9.94
CA HIS A 264 11.00 -13.45 11.16
C HIS A 264 11.04 -12.44 12.33
N ALA A 265 11.73 -11.32 12.20
CA ALA A 265 11.74 -10.24 13.19
C ALA A 265 10.32 -9.66 13.30
N GLY A 266 9.73 -9.71 14.50
CA GLY A 266 8.39 -9.15 14.76
C GLY A 266 7.20 -10.10 14.53
N ALA A 267 7.40 -11.30 13.99
CA ALA A 267 6.34 -12.28 13.74
C ALA A 267 5.52 -12.66 15.02
N ALA A 268 6.14 -12.58 16.17
CA ALA A 268 5.50 -12.97 17.44
C ALA A 268 4.30 -12.09 17.87
N ARG A 269 4.12 -10.90 17.30
CA ARG A 269 3.00 -10.00 17.65
C ARG A 269 1.72 -10.26 16.86
N PHE A 270 1.80 -10.98 15.74
CA PHE A 270 0.69 -11.25 14.82
C PHE A 270 0.57 -12.75 14.48
N SER A 271 1.19 -13.64 15.28
CA SER A 271 0.89 -15.06 15.20
C SER A 271 -0.59 -15.24 15.55
N ARG A 272 -1.38 -15.81 14.64
CA ARG A 272 -2.68 -16.34 15.04
C ARG A 272 -2.44 -17.26 16.24
N PRO A 273 -3.22 -17.16 17.32
CA PRO A 273 -3.27 -18.28 18.27
C PRO A 273 -3.59 -19.53 17.43
N GLU A 274 -2.82 -20.59 17.63
CA GLU A 274 -3.19 -21.88 17.02
C GLU A 274 -4.65 -22.12 17.37
N PRO A 275 -5.50 -22.54 16.39
CA PRO A 275 -6.87 -22.89 16.70
C PRO A 275 -6.80 -23.92 17.82
N ASP A 276 -7.62 -23.73 18.85
CA ASP A 276 -7.76 -24.72 19.91
C ASP A 276 -7.89 -26.10 19.26
N PRO A 277 -7.15 -27.13 19.73
CA PRO A 277 -7.25 -28.45 19.18
C PRO A 277 -8.73 -28.86 19.19
N GLU A 278 -9.25 -29.30 18.04
CA GLU A 278 -10.62 -29.79 17.96
C GLU A 278 -10.82 -30.80 19.12
N PRO A 279 -11.91 -30.69 19.89
CA PRO A 279 -12.16 -31.60 20.97
C PRO A 279 -12.14 -33.04 20.40
N GLU A 280 -11.34 -33.91 21.00
CA GLU A 280 -11.30 -35.32 20.62
C GLU A 280 -12.73 -35.84 20.54
N PRO A 281 -13.11 -36.56 19.46
CA PRO A 281 -14.44 -37.12 19.35
C PRO A 281 -14.71 -38.00 20.58
N ALA A 282 -15.81 -37.73 21.27
CA ALA A 282 -16.22 -38.49 22.43
C ALA A 282 -16.18 -39.99 22.11
N PRO A 283 -15.66 -40.84 23.00
CA PRO A 283 -15.60 -42.29 22.76
C PRO A 283 -16.99 -42.83 22.41
N VAL A 284 -17.08 -43.42 21.21
CA VAL A 284 -18.30 -44.08 20.78
C VAL A 284 -18.58 -45.24 21.71
N SER A 285 -19.55 -45.08 22.60
CA SER A 285 -20.01 -46.19 23.46
C SER A 285 -20.68 -47.23 22.54
N LEU A 286 -20.04 -48.37 22.44
CA LEU A 286 -20.64 -49.54 21.76
C LEU A 286 -21.92 -49.91 22.52
N PRO A 287 -23.03 -50.20 21.82
CA PRO A 287 -24.23 -50.69 22.46
C PRO A 287 -23.97 -52.04 23.19
N ALA A 288 -24.48 -52.17 24.41
CA ALA A 288 -24.37 -53.37 25.17
C ALA A 288 -24.93 -54.60 24.38
N PRO A 289 -24.28 -55.77 24.47
CA PRO A 289 -24.75 -56.96 23.81
C PRO A 289 -26.15 -57.34 24.33
N ALA A 290 -27.05 -57.67 23.39
CA ALA A 290 -28.40 -58.12 23.70
C ALA A 290 -28.37 -59.39 24.62
N PRO A 291 -29.27 -59.51 25.60
CA PRO A 291 -29.33 -60.65 26.46
C PRO A 291 -29.64 -61.92 25.64
N ALA A 292 -28.92 -63.02 25.97
CA ALA A 292 -29.06 -64.31 25.35
C ALA A 292 -30.50 -64.84 25.60
N ALA A 293 -31.17 -65.29 24.55
CA ALA A 293 -32.47 -65.95 24.67
C ALA A 293 -32.37 -67.26 25.48
N GLU A 294 -33.17 -67.36 26.48
CA GLU A 294 -33.34 -68.65 27.23
C GLU A 294 -33.92 -69.74 26.33
N PRO A 295 -33.42 -70.97 26.40
CA PRO A 295 -34.00 -72.09 25.67
C PRO A 295 -35.33 -72.48 26.29
N GLN A 296 -36.44 -72.44 25.50
CA GLN A 296 -37.71 -73.05 25.86
C GLN A 296 -37.57 -74.57 25.77
N LEU A 297 -37.71 -75.25 26.95
CA LEU A 297 -37.91 -76.70 27.05
C LEU A 297 -39.33 -77.06 26.68
N VAL A 298 -39.47 -77.97 25.71
CA VAL A 298 -40.69 -78.71 25.38
C VAL A 298 -40.73 -80.04 26.17
#